data_1eda6fe66d23d5065206daa50a5aa3be
#
_entry.id   1eda6fe66d23d5065206daa50a5aa3be
#
_cell.length_a   1.000
_cell.length_b   1.000
_cell.length_c   1.000
_cell.angle_alpha   90.00
_cell.angle_beta   90.00
_cell.angle_gamma   90.00
#
_symmetry.space_group_name_H-M   'P 1'
#
loop_
_entity.id
_entity.type
_entity.pdbx_description
1 polymer ?
#
loop_
_entity_poly.entity_id
_entity_poly.type
_entity_poly.pdbx_seq_one_letter_code
_entity_poly.pdbx_strand_id
1 'polypeptide(L)'
;MKRYERRAALLWTILAVAGLGLLIASLCLEQRQMPWVVGLFLAVCLAVQILLYRTARDSMWELVVQLSDLIDQLTQLRQNPVFPPQEDTVLSRLQQQVERLASIWAGLNRQAKRERDEIQSLVSDLSHQLKTPVATLQIYGSLLVQPELSPEQRQEYGSRMQRALERLDFLLDSMVKLSRLESGSIRLQPRITEVEELVLNAALQVRRAAESKEINLSIQPPSKPIAVCCDPKWTEEAIFNVLDNAVKYTPQGGWVTLTLESYETYCRINISDTGYGIPPEEIPKIFQRFYRGQSVQAVEGVGLGLPLARKVVQEQGGWIKVSSDHKGSTFSIFLRRS
;
A
#
# COMPACT_ATOMS: atom_id res chain seq x y z
N MET A 1 -11.65 -1.70 42.09
CA MET A 1 -11.22 -0.68 43.08
C MET A 1 -12.31 -0.32 44.06
N LYS A 2 -13.50 0.15 43.64
CA LYS A 2 -14.60 0.54 44.54
C LYS A 2 -15.06 -0.55 45.54
N ARG A 3 -15.06 -1.82 45.19
CA ARG A 3 -15.39 -2.94 46.11
C ARG A 3 -14.33 -3.16 47.18
N TYR A 4 -13.06 -3.01 46.86
CA TYR A 4 -11.94 -3.11 47.81
C TYR A 4 -11.98 -1.94 48.79
N GLU A 5 -12.14 -0.70 48.33
CA GLU A 5 -12.25 0.50 49.11
C GLU A 5 -13.43 0.43 50.13
N ARG A 6 -14.57 -0.05 49.66
CA ARG A 6 -15.76 -0.24 50.55
C ARG A 6 -15.48 -1.30 51.63
N ARG A 7 -14.84 -2.43 51.27
CA ARG A 7 -14.49 -3.47 52.23
C ARG A 7 -13.42 -3.01 53.21
N ALA A 8 -12.41 -2.31 52.74
CA ALA A 8 -11.38 -1.71 53.55
C ALA A 8 -11.96 -0.68 54.54
N ALA A 9 -12.81 0.22 54.05
CA ALA A 9 -13.52 1.20 54.87
C ALA A 9 -14.36 0.51 55.96
N LEU A 10 -15.10 -0.55 55.64
CA LEU A 10 -15.92 -1.32 56.58
C LEU A 10 -15.03 -2.02 57.63
N LEU A 11 -13.89 -2.53 57.27
CA LEU A 11 -12.92 -3.13 58.21
C LEU A 11 -12.29 -2.08 59.14
N TRP A 12 -11.98 -0.89 58.63
CA TRP A 12 -11.50 0.24 59.43
C TRP A 12 -12.56 0.72 60.44
N THR A 13 -13.85 0.75 60.05
CA THR A 13 -14.92 1.09 60.97
C THR A 13 -15.12 0.07 62.10
N ILE A 14 -14.98 -1.24 61.79
CA ILE A 14 -15.02 -2.31 62.77
C ILE A 14 -13.87 -2.14 63.76
N LEU A 15 -12.66 -1.85 63.27
CA LEU A 15 -11.48 -1.65 64.13
C LEU A 15 -11.62 -0.43 65.06
N ALA A 16 -12.20 0.66 64.54
CA ALA A 16 -12.48 1.86 65.31
C ALA A 16 -13.53 1.63 66.40
N VAL A 17 -14.61 0.91 66.09
CA VAL A 17 -15.66 0.53 67.05
C VAL A 17 -15.10 -0.41 68.10
N ALA A 18 -14.28 -1.40 67.73
CA ALA A 18 -13.63 -2.31 68.68
C ALA A 18 -12.63 -1.55 69.61
N GLY A 19 -11.89 -0.57 69.07
CA GLY A 19 -11.01 0.32 69.87
C GLY A 19 -11.76 1.18 70.87
N LEU A 20 -12.89 1.75 70.45
CA LEU A 20 -13.78 2.52 71.33
C LEU A 20 -14.36 1.64 72.43
N GLY A 21 -14.80 0.43 72.10
CA GLY A 21 -15.26 -0.58 73.05
C GLY A 21 -14.20 -0.94 74.10
N LEU A 22 -12.93 -1.08 73.67
CA LEU A 22 -11.84 -1.33 74.59
C LEU A 22 -11.61 -0.17 75.55
N LEU A 23 -11.74 1.05 75.07
CA LEU A 23 -11.60 2.28 75.87
C LEU A 23 -12.70 2.38 76.95
N ILE A 24 -13.94 2.07 76.57
CA ILE A 24 -15.07 2.02 77.50
C ILE A 24 -14.89 0.88 78.51
N ALA A 25 -14.46 -0.30 78.07
CA ALA A 25 -14.18 -1.43 78.93
C ALA A 25 -13.07 -1.13 79.97
N SER A 26 -12.04 -0.35 79.58
CA SER A 26 -10.96 0.08 80.45
C SER A 26 -11.40 0.99 81.58
N LEU A 27 -12.50 1.74 81.36
CA LEU A 27 -13.09 2.64 82.36
C LEU A 27 -14.06 1.94 83.31
N CYS A 28 -14.64 0.81 82.90
CA CYS A 28 -15.72 0.16 83.61
C CYS A 28 -15.37 -1.16 84.28
N LEU A 29 -14.26 -1.85 83.88
CA LEU A 29 -13.88 -3.18 84.31
C LEU A 29 -12.84 -3.17 85.42
N GLU A 30 -12.95 -4.11 86.39
CA GLU A 30 -11.94 -4.33 87.41
C GLU A 30 -10.61 -4.80 86.78
N GLN A 31 -9.52 -4.40 87.41
CA GLN A 31 -8.13 -4.64 86.97
C GLN A 31 -7.83 -6.11 86.66
N ARG A 32 -8.53 -7.05 87.27
CA ARG A 32 -8.36 -8.49 87.08
C ARG A 32 -8.92 -9.03 85.70
N GLN A 33 -9.82 -8.32 85.01
CA GLN A 33 -10.42 -8.75 83.73
C GLN A 33 -9.77 -8.09 82.55
N MET A 34 -8.94 -7.06 82.72
CA MET A 34 -8.27 -6.31 81.66
C MET A 34 -7.43 -7.16 80.71
N PRO A 35 -6.63 -8.18 81.10
CA PRO A 35 -5.82 -8.94 80.16
C PRO A 35 -6.65 -9.73 79.14
N TRP A 36 -7.83 -10.21 79.53
CA TRP A 36 -8.74 -10.91 78.61
C TRP A 36 -9.35 -9.99 77.52
N VAL A 37 -9.69 -8.76 77.89
CA VAL A 37 -10.25 -7.77 76.96
C VAL A 37 -9.22 -7.28 75.98
N VAL A 38 -7.97 -7.08 76.43
CA VAL A 38 -6.81 -6.74 75.59
C VAL A 38 -6.50 -7.88 74.65
N GLY A 39 -6.52 -9.16 75.13
CA GLY A 39 -6.32 -10.33 74.30
C GLY A 39 -7.37 -10.48 73.19
N LEU A 40 -8.63 -10.24 73.51
CA LEU A 40 -9.72 -10.29 72.52
C LEU A 40 -9.55 -9.20 71.47
N PHE A 41 -9.18 -7.97 71.87
CA PHE A 41 -8.94 -6.87 70.93
C PHE A 41 -7.79 -7.17 69.98
N LEU A 42 -6.67 -7.69 70.49
CA LEU A 42 -5.50 -8.10 69.69
C LEU A 42 -5.91 -9.22 68.70
N ALA A 43 -6.73 -10.18 69.12
CA ALA A 43 -7.21 -11.26 68.23
C ALA A 43 -8.12 -10.68 67.09
N VAL A 44 -8.97 -9.70 67.39
CA VAL A 44 -9.79 -9.02 66.39
C VAL A 44 -8.91 -8.23 65.41
N CYS A 45 -7.92 -7.49 65.91
CA CYS A 45 -6.96 -6.77 65.05
C CYS A 45 -6.24 -7.71 64.13
N LEU A 46 -5.76 -8.82 64.60
CA LEU A 46 -5.03 -9.84 63.83
C LEU A 46 -5.95 -10.47 62.77
N ALA A 47 -7.20 -10.78 63.11
CA ALA A 47 -8.20 -11.30 62.16
C ALA A 47 -8.49 -10.28 61.06
N VAL A 48 -8.68 -9.00 61.37
CA VAL A 48 -8.89 -7.94 60.42
C VAL A 48 -7.66 -7.77 59.50
N GLN A 49 -6.46 -7.84 60.04
CA GLN A 49 -5.21 -7.72 59.29
C GLN A 49 -5.03 -8.90 58.33
N ILE A 50 -5.35 -10.12 58.73
CA ILE A 50 -5.33 -11.32 57.88
C ILE A 50 -6.38 -11.18 56.77
N LEU A 51 -7.58 -10.67 57.06
CA LEU A 51 -8.64 -10.50 56.07
C LEU A 51 -8.29 -9.42 55.05
N LEU A 52 -7.69 -8.30 55.48
CA LEU A 52 -7.15 -7.27 54.59
C LEU A 52 -6.04 -7.81 53.69
N TYR A 53 -5.11 -8.56 54.24
CA TYR A 53 -4.05 -9.19 53.49
C TYR A 53 -4.59 -10.16 52.43
N ARG A 54 -5.55 -11.02 52.80
CA ARG A 54 -6.18 -11.95 51.85
C ARG A 54 -6.87 -11.21 50.71
N THR A 55 -7.68 -10.20 51.00
CA THR A 55 -8.41 -9.44 49.96
C THR A 55 -7.46 -8.65 49.05
N ALA A 56 -6.38 -8.11 49.58
CA ALA A 56 -5.35 -7.45 48.78
C ALA A 56 -4.61 -8.44 47.88
N ARG A 57 -4.24 -9.60 48.43
CA ARG A 57 -3.58 -10.68 47.66
C ARG A 57 -4.46 -11.21 46.55
N ASP A 58 -5.72 -11.47 46.82
CA ASP A 58 -6.68 -11.99 45.79
C ASP A 58 -6.90 -10.98 44.69
N SER A 59 -7.02 -9.69 44.98
CA SER A 59 -7.07 -8.61 43.98
C SER A 59 -5.80 -8.47 43.15
N MET A 60 -4.62 -8.63 43.78
CA MET A 60 -3.36 -8.65 43.04
C MET A 60 -3.23 -9.85 42.12
N TRP A 61 -3.68 -11.04 42.58
CA TRP A 61 -3.63 -12.25 41.79
C TRP A 61 -4.54 -12.19 40.58
N GLU A 62 -5.75 -11.64 40.73
CA GLU A 62 -6.66 -11.37 39.59
C GLU A 62 -6.02 -10.43 38.55
N LEU A 63 -5.31 -9.40 38.98
CA LEU A 63 -4.57 -8.48 38.09
C LEU A 63 -3.44 -9.20 37.34
N VAL A 64 -2.68 -10.05 38.02
CA VAL A 64 -1.58 -10.81 37.40
C VAL A 64 -2.11 -11.81 36.37
N VAL A 65 -3.21 -12.51 36.65
CA VAL A 65 -3.84 -13.42 35.71
C VAL A 65 -4.36 -12.67 34.48
N GLN A 66 -5.04 -11.54 34.67
CA GLN A 66 -5.53 -10.72 33.55
C GLN A 66 -4.41 -10.17 32.68
N LEU A 67 -3.27 -9.77 33.29
CA LEU A 67 -2.06 -9.35 32.55
C LEU A 67 -1.42 -10.52 31.79
N SER A 68 -1.38 -11.71 32.38
CA SER A 68 -0.87 -12.92 31.72
C SER A 68 -1.72 -13.28 30.50
N ASP A 69 -3.06 -13.29 30.65
CA ASP A 69 -3.99 -13.55 29.57
C ASP A 69 -3.87 -12.53 28.43
N LEU A 70 -3.63 -11.25 28.76
CA LEU A 70 -3.35 -10.19 27.80
C LEU A 70 -2.06 -10.47 27.00
N ILE A 71 -0.98 -10.86 27.68
CA ILE A 71 0.30 -11.19 27.04
C ILE A 71 0.15 -12.43 26.14
N ASP A 72 -0.56 -13.44 26.59
CA ASP A 72 -0.82 -14.65 25.79
C ASP A 72 -1.69 -14.37 24.55
N GLN A 73 -2.66 -13.50 24.65
CA GLN A 73 -3.45 -13.07 23.49
C GLN A 73 -2.63 -12.25 22.49
N LEU A 74 -1.70 -11.42 22.96
CA LEU A 74 -0.77 -10.68 22.09
C LEU A 74 0.23 -11.60 21.40
N THR A 75 0.74 -12.63 22.09
CA THR A 75 1.69 -13.58 21.50
C THR A 75 1.04 -14.52 20.49
N GLN A 76 -0.23 -14.85 20.65
CA GLN A 76 -0.97 -15.71 19.71
C GLN A 76 -1.53 -14.98 18.51
N LEU A 77 -1.31 -13.66 18.34
CA LEU A 77 -1.78 -12.84 17.19
C LEU A 77 -3.28 -13.03 16.88
N ARG A 78 -4.11 -13.29 17.88
CA ARG A 78 -5.56 -13.42 17.68
C ARG A 78 -6.14 -12.04 17.33
N GLN A 79 -6.83 -11.99 16.21
CA GLN A 79 -7.26 -10.75 15.53
C GLN A 79 -8.30 -9.91 16.29
N ASN A 80 -8.93 -10.42 17.35
CA ASN A 80 -9.91 -9.67 18.14
C ASN A 80 -9.85 -10.11 19.60
N PRO A 81 -9.13 -9.39 20.48
CA PRO A 81 -9.28 -9.58 21.92
C PRO A 81 -10.67 -9.09 22.36
N VAL A 82 -11.50 -10.01 22.83
CA VAL A 82 -12.83 -9.67 23.40
C VAL A 82 -12.65 -9.46 24.90
N PHE A 83 -12.64 -8.20 25.32
CA PHE A 83 -12.63 -7.85 26.74
C PHE A 83 -14.03 -7.45 27.21
N PRO A 84 -14.44 -7.86 28.42
CA PRO A 84 -15.71 -7.40 28.99
C PRO A 84 -15.67 -5.88 29.24
N PRO A 85 -16.77 -5.15 29.00
CA PRO A 85 -16.82 -3.72 29.25
C PRO A 85 -16.66 -3.47 30.75
N GLN A 86 -15.60 -2.80 31.15
CA GLN A 86 -15.33 -2.46 32.55
C GLN A 86 -15.20 -0.95 32.77
N GLU A 87 -15.58 -0.56 34.01
CA GLU A 87 -15.58 0.79 34.51
C GLU A 87 -14.23 1.51 34.41
N ASP A 88 -14.22 2.83 34.47
CA ASP A 88 -13.10 3.78 34.42
C ASP A 88 -12.00 3.46 35.44
N THR A 89 -11.17 2.47 35.19
CA THR A 89 -10.07 2.04 36.03
C THR A 89 -8.74 2.21 35.31
N VAL A 90 -7.63 2.26 36.05
CA VAL A 90 -6.26 2.26 35.50
C VAL A 90 -6.05 1.07 34.55
N LEU A 91 -6.72 -0.06 34.85
CA LEU A 91 -6.67 -1.28 34.05
C LEU A 91 -7.33 -1.09 32.68
N SER A 92 -8.49 -0.41 32.59
CA SER A 92 -9.16 -0.14 31.33
C SER A 92 -8.36 0.77 30.41
N ARG A 93 -7.60 1.72 30.97
CA ARG A 93 -6.67 2.56 30.19
C ARG A 93 -5.48 1.75 29.66
N LEU A 94 -4.92 0.87 30.46
CA LEU A 94 -3.88 -0.07 30.02
C LEU A 94 -4.38 -0.99 28.92
N GLN A 95 -5.59 -1.54 29.05
CA GLN A 95 -6.22 -2.36 28.01
C GLN A 95 -6.36 -1.61 26.70
N GLN A 96 -6.90 -0.38 26.72
CA GLN A 96 -7.01 0.45 25.52
C GLN A 96 -5.65 0.73 24.87
N GLN A 97 -4.60 0.98 25.66
CA GLN A 97 -3.26 1.19 25.11
C GLN A 97 -2.71 -0.06 24.47
N VAL A 98 -2.92 -1.23 25.08
CA VAL A 98 -2.50 -2.53 24.53
C VAL A 98 -3.25 -2.86 23.24
N GLU A 99 -4.57 -2.65 23.21
CA GLU A 99 -5.39 -2.84 22.00
C GLU A 99 -4.93 -1.92 20.86
N ARG A 100 -4.62 -0.67 21.17
CA ARG A 100 -4.07 0.29 20.21
C ARG A 100 -2.72 -0.17 19.66
N LEU A 101 -1.81 -0.64 20.51
CA LEU A 101 -0.54 -1.19 20.08
C LEU A 101 -0.71 -2.44 19.24
N ALA A 102 -1.58 -3.36 19.64
CA ALA A 102 -1.90 -4.56 18.88
C ALA A 102 -2.48 -4.23 17.48
N SER A 103 -3.37 -3.24 17.39
CA SER A 103 -3.94 -2.80 16.12
C SER A 103 -2.90 -2.16 15.19
N ILE A 104 -1.99 -1.34 15.73
CA ILE A 104 -0.87 -0.75 14.98
C ILE A 104 0.07 -1.86 14.49
N TRP A 105 0.45 -2.79 15.37
CA TRP A 105 1.32 -3.92 15.01
C TRP A 105 0.70 -4.82 13.96
N ALA A 106 -0.59 -5.15 14.08
CA ALA A 106 -1.32 -5.92 13.08
C ALA A 106 -1.42 -5.15 11.74
N GLY A 107 -1.52 -3.82 11.77
CA GLY A 107 -1.44 -2.96 10.60
C GLY A 107 -0.09 -3.05 9.91
N LEU A 108 1.00 -2.86 10.66
CA LEU A 108 2.37 -2.94 10.15
C LEU A 108 2.70 -4.33 9.58
N ASN A 109 2.30 -5.40 10.27
CA ASN A 109 2.51 -6.76 9.79
C ASN A 109 1.74 -7.04 8.49
N ARG A 110 0.51 -6.55 8.37
CA ARG A 110 -0.27 -6.67 7.12
C ARG A 110 0.37 -5.89 5.99
N GLN A 111 0.90 -4.70 6.27
CA GLN A 111 1.63 -3.91 5.29
C GLN A 111 2.91 -4.61 4.84
N ALA A 112 3.76 -5.04 5.77
CA ALA A 112 4.99 -5.78 5.47
C ALA A 112 4.74 -7.07 4.68
N LYS A 113 3.64 -7.80 5.00
CA LYS A 113 3.24 -8.98 4.25
C LYS A 113 2.82 -8.62 2.82
N ARG A 114 2.03 -7.56 2.63
CA ARG A 114 1.64 -7.09 1.28
C ARG A 114 2.87 -6.71 0.45
N GLU A 115 3.77 -5.93 1.01
CA GLU A 115 5.03 -5.54 0.35
C GLU A 115 5.85 -6.77 -0.07
N ARG A 116 5.96 -7.76 0.83
CA ARG A 116 6.64 -9.03 0.51
C ARG A 116 5.96 -9.80 -0.61
N ASP A 117 4.62 -9.94 -0.55
CA ASP A 117 3.84 -10.66 -1.55
C ASP A 117 3.93 -9.94 -2.92
N GLU A 118 3.93 -8.60 -2.93
CA GLU A 118 4.15 -7.77 -4.12
C GLU A 118 5.54 -7.99 -4.73
N ILE A 119 6.59 -8.03 -3.89
CA ILE A 119 7.96 -8.32 -4.36
C ILE A 119 8.07 -9.74 -4.93
N GLN A 120 7.46 -10.74 -4.28
CA GLN A 120 7.46 -12.11 -4.77
C GLN A 120 6.75 -12.24 -6.12
N SER A 121 5.58 -11.61 -6.26
CA SER A 121 4.86 -11.55 -7.54
C SER A 121 5.72 -10.90 -8.62
N LEU A 122 6.34 -9.77 -8.31
CA LEU A 122 7.21 -9.03 -9.22
C LEU A 122 8.39 -9.89 -9.73
N VAL A 123 9.08 -10.60 -8.82
CA VAL A 123 10.20 -11.50 -9.18
C VAL A 123 9.73 -12.65 -10.05
N SER A 124 8.57 -13.24 -9.74
CA SER A 124 7.97 -14.31 -10.53
C SER A 124 7.62 -13.84 -11.95
N ASP A 125 6.93 -12.71 -12.06
CA ASP A 125 6.50 -12.13 -13.33
C ASP A 125 7.71 -11.73 -14.18
N LEU A 126 8.74 -11.11 -13.57
CA LEU A 126 10.00 -10.76 -14.22
C LEU A 126 10.69 -12.01 -14.79
N SER A 127 10.78 -13.07 -13.98
CA SER A 127 11.39 -14.33 -14.39
C SER A 127 10.70 -14.93 -15.62
N HIS A 128 9.38 -14.90 -15.65
CA HIS A 128 8.59 -15.35 -16.79
C HIS A 128 8.81 -14.48 -18.04
N GLN A 129 8.86 -13.15 -17.89
CA GLN A 129 9.05 -12.24 -19.02
C GLN A 129 10.48 -12.23 -19.57
N LEU A 130 11.49 -12.53 -18.75
CA LEU A 130 12.89 -12.70 -19.17
C LEU A 130 13.11 -14.03 -19.90
N LYS A 131 12.44 -15.10 -19.47
CA LYS A 131 12.65 -16.44 -20.04
C LYS A 131 12.36 -16.49 -21.55
N THR A 132 11.34 -15.79 -22.02
CA THR A 132 10.93 -15.79 -23.42
C THR A 132 11.97 -15.15 -24.36
N PRO A 133 12.44 -13.91 -24.16
CA PRO A 133 13.45 -13.31 -25.02
C PRO A 133 14.79 -14.06 -24.93
N VAL A 134 15.19 -14.54 -23.74
CA VAL A 134 16.40 -15.33 -23.57
C VAL A 134 16.32 -16.65 -24.36
N ALA A 135 15.19 -17.37 -24.30
CA ALA A 135 15.00 -18.58 -25.11
C ALA A 135 15.04 -18.28 -26.61
N THR A 136 14.45 -17.15 -27.04
CA THR A 136 14.52 -16.69 -28.44
C THR A 136 15.98 -16.47 -28.87
N LEU A 137 16.78 -15.78 -28.05
CA LEU A 137 18.19 -15.54 -28.31
C LEU A 137 18.98 -16.84 -28.40
N GLN A 138 18.73 -17.79 -27.50
CA GLN A 138 19.41 -19.11 -27.51
C GLN A 138 19.07 -19.90 -28.77
N ILE A 139 17.78 -19.96 -29.14
CA ILE A 139 17.35 -20.72 -30.34
C ILE A 139 17.96 -20.12 -31.60
N TYR A 140 17.76 -18.82 -31.85
CA TYR A 140 18.27 -18.20 -33.07
C TYR A 140 19.78 -18.07 -33.09
N GLY A 141 20.43 -17.91 -31.91
CA GLY A 141 21.88 -17.95 -31.79
C GLY A 141 22.45 -19.30 -32.19
N SER A 142 21.85 -20.42 -31.78
CA SER A 142 22.27 -21.76 -32.20
C SER A 142 22.01 -22.04 -33.67
N LEU A 143 20.93 -21.49 -34.21
CA LEU A 143 20.64 -21.62 -35.66
C LEU A 143 21.63 -20.84 -36.52
N LEU A 144 22.05 -19.62 -36.10
CA LEU A 144 23.01 -18.79 -36.87
C LEU A 144 24.39 -19.41 -37.01
N VAL A 145 24.76 -20.36 -36.19
CA VAL A 145 26.06 -21.08 -36.27
C VAL A 145 26.04 -22.20 -37.31
N GLN A 146 24.89 -22.57 -37.87
CA GLN A 146 24.79 -23.62 -38.90
C GLN A 146 25.44 -23.14 -40.20
N PRO A 147 26.29 -24.00 -40.85
CA PRO A 147 27.05 -23.60 -42.01
C PRO A 147 26.21 -23.39 -43.29
N GLU A 148 25.03 -24.03 -43.39
CA GLU A 148 24.22 -24.08 -44.63
C GLU A 148 23.06 -23.07 -44.65
N LEU A 149 23.16 -21.95 -43.93
CA LEU A 149 22.13 -20.92 -43.93
C LEU A 149 22.10 -20.06 -45.18
N SER A 150 20.91 -19.88 -45.75
CA SER A 150 20.73 -18.87 -46.80
C SER A 150 20.92 -17.45 -46.27
N PRO A 151 21.26 -16.47 -47.12
CA PRO A 151 21.39 -15.07 -46.72
C PRO A 151 20.09 -14.55 -46.08
N GLU A 152 18.94 -14.95 -46.61
CA GLU A 152 17.60 -14.54 -46.13
C GLU A 152 17.34 -15.10 -44.72
N GLN A 153 17.65 -16.38 -44.47
CA GLN A 153 17.53 -17.00 -43.16
C GLN A 153 18.44 -16.33 -42.13
N ARG A 154 19.69 -16.01 -42.54
CA ARG A 154 20.62 -15.30 -41.67
C ARG A 154 20.11 -13.93 -41.28
N GLN A 155 19.53 -13.19 -42.23
CA GLN A 155 18.93 -11.89 -41.96
C GLN A 155 17.68 -11.99 -41.09
N GLU A 156 16.83 -12.99 -41.32
CA GLU A 156 15.64 -13.24 -40.51
C GLU A 156 16.02 -13.56 -39.06
N TYR A 157 16.96 -14.51 -38.86
CA TYR A 157 17.36 -14.90 -37.49
C TYR A 157 18.05 -13.76 -36.74
N GLY A 158 18.90 -13.00 -37.44
CA GLY A 158 19.50 -11.79 -36.89
C GLY A 158 18.50 -10.76 -36.48
N SER A 159 17.48 -10.51 -37.32
CA SER A 159 16.37 -9.55 -36.97
C SER A 159 15.50 -10.02 -35.80
N ARG A 160 15.30 -11.33 -35.67
CA ARG A 160 14.56 -11.89 -34.50
C ARG A 160 15.37 -11.76 -33.20
N MET A 161 16.68 -11.97 -33.26
CA MET A 161 17.56 -11.75 -32.10
C MET A 161 17.61 -10.29 -31.71
N GLN A 162 17.73 -9.38 -32.68
CA GLN A 162 17.74 -7.94 -32.43
C GLN A 162 16.44 -7.50 -31.70
N ARG A 163 15.29 -7.92 -32.19
CA ARG A 163 14.00 -7.64 -31.52
C ARG A 163 13.92 -8.23 -30.11
N ALA A 164 14.48 -9.43 -29.90
CA ALA A 164 14.52 -10.02 -28.56
C ALA A 164 15.41 -9.23 -27.60
N LEU A 165 16.54 -8.70 -28.06
CA LEU A 165 17.43 -7.81 -27.30
C LEU A 165 16.73 -6.49 -26.95
N GLU A 166 16.12 -5.84 -27.94
CA GLU A 166 15.38 -4.58 -27.73
C GLU A 166 14.24 -4.74 -26.70
N ARG A 167 13.54 -5.87 -26.77
CA ARG A 167 12.50 -6.22 -25.79
C ARG A 167 13.07 -6.41 -24.38
N LEU A 168 14.25 -7.04 -24.27
CA LEU A 168 14.93 -7.29 -23.00
C LEU A 168 15.42 -5.98 -22.39
N ASP A 169 16.03 -5.11 -23.18
CA ASP A 169 16.47 -3.77 -22.76
C ASP A 169 15.29 -2.92 -22.26
N PHE A 170 14.20 -2.87 -23.03
CA PHE A 170 13.00 -2.15 -22.63
C PHE A 170 12.42 -2.68 -21.31
N LEU A 171 12.40 -4.01 -21.14
CA LEU A 171 11.91 -4.66 -19.92
C LEU A 171 12.76 -4.27 -18.71
N LEU A 172 14.09 -4.36 -18.83
CA LEU A 172 15.02 -4.02 -17.75
C LEU A 172 14.94 -2.53 -17.39
N ASP A 173 14.97 -1.63 -18.38
CA ASP A 173 14.88 -0.18 -18.16
C ASP A 173 13.56 0.22 -17.48
N SER A 174 12.43 -0.29 -17.99
CA SER A 174 11.11 -0.03 -17.41
C SER A 174 11.00 -0.54 -15.97
N MET A 175 11.57 -1.71 -15.67
CA MET A 175 11.58 -2.28 -14.31
C MET A 175 12.44 -1.46 -13.36
N VAL A 176 13.63 -1.03 -13.79
CA VAL A 176 14.51 -0.17 -12.98
C VAL A 176 13.82 1.16 -12.69
N LYS A 177 13.20 1.79 -13.71
CA LYS A 177 12.44 3.03 -13.54
C LYS A 177 11.29 2.86 -12.54
N LEU A 178 10.49 1.82 -12.71
CA LEU A 178 9.34 1.55 -11.83
C LEU A 178 9.77 1.26 -10.39
N SER A 179 10.77 0.37 -10.20
CA SER A 179 11.32 0.03 -8.89
C SER A 179 11.88 1.25 -8.15
N ARG A 180 12.60 2.13 -8.84
CA ARG A 180 13.15 3.35 -8.24
C ARG A 180 12.08 4.37 -7.86
N LEU A 181 11.00 4.47 -8.65
CA LEU A 181 9.84 5.31 -8.31
C LEU A 181 9.06 4.76 -7.11
N GLU A 182 8.88 3.45 -7.02
CA GLU A 182 8.16 2.80 -5.92
C GLU A 182 8.91 2.85 -4.60
N SER A 183 10.23 2.64 -4.63
CA SER A 183 11.08 2.73 -3.45
C SER A 183 11.34 4.18 -2.98
N GLY A 184 10.82 5.18 -3.71
CA GLY A 184 11.11 6.60 -3.43
C GLY A 184 12.59 6.99 -3.63
N SER A 185 13.39 6.10 -4.26
CA SER A 185 14.80 6.36 -4.58
C SER A 185 14.96 7.44 -5.64
N ILE A 186 13.95 7.66 -6.47
CA ILE A 186 13.85 8.80 -7.38
C ILE A 186 12.96 9.84 -6.73
N ARG A 187 13.50 11.03 -6.52
CA ARG A 187 12.72 12.22 -6.15
C ARG A 187 12.46 13.03 -7.41
N LEU A 188 11.18 13.11 -7.77
CA LEU A 188 10.76 13.96 -8.88
C LEU A 188 11.11 15.41 -8.58
N GLN A 189 11.48 16.17 -9.61
CA GLN A 189 11.86 17.58 -9.53
C GLN A 189 10.80 18.43 -10.24
N PRO A 190 9.66 18.73 -9.59
CA PRO A 190 8.60 19.48 -10.22
C PRO A 190 9.05 20.91 -10.49
N ARG A 191 8.75 21.39 -11.69
CA ARG A 191 8.93 22.77 -12.10
C ARG A 191 7.78 23.22 -12.98
N ILE A 192 7.58 24.51 -13.10
CA ILE A 192 6.58 25.08 -14.02
C ILE A 192 7.03 24.79 -15.45
N THR A 193 6.19 24.09 -16.20
CA THR A 193 6.50 23.63 -17.56
C THR A 193 5.27 23.80 -18.44
N GLU A 194 5.47 24.18 -19.70
CA GLU A 194 4.41 24.24 -20.70
C GLU A 194 4.06 22.82 -21.17
N VAL A 195 2.77 22.49 -21.14
CA VAL A 195 2.28 21.14 -21.49
C VAL A 195 2.47 20.84 -22.97
N GLU A 196 2.37 21.86 -23.82
CA GLU A 196 2.52 21.74 -25.27
C GLU A 196 3.90 21.20 -25.64
N GLU A 197 4.96 21.66 -24.96
CA GLU A 197 6.32 21.18 -25.18
C GLU A 197 6.44 19.68 -24.85
N LEU A 198 5.88 19.24 -23.71
CA LEU A 198 5.90 17.85 -23.27
C LEU A 198 5.16 16.92 -24.26
N VAL A 199 4.00 17.37 -24.71
CA VAL A 199 3.18 16.63 -25.68
C VAL A 199 3.87 16.54 -27.04
N LEU A 200 4.48 17.63 -27.50
CA LEU A 200 5.21 17.64 -28.76
C LEU A 200 6.42 16.70 -28.72
N ASN A 201 7.22 16.75 -27.64
CA ASN A 201 8.37 15.87 -27.48
C ASN A 201 7.97 14.38 -27.46
N ALA A 202 6.91 14.03 -26.73
CA ALA A 202 6.38 12.67 -26.71
C ALA A 202 5.87 12.23 -28.11
N ALA A 203 5.19 13.13 -28.84
CA ALA A 203 4.68 12.85 -30.19
C ALA A 203 5.82 12.63 -31.20
N LEU A 204 6.91 13.39 -31.10
CA LEU A 204 8.09 13.20 -31.95
C LEU A 204 8.72 11.82 -31.76
N GLN A 205 8.69 11.26 -30.55
CA GLN A 205 9.24 9.92 -30.27
C GLN A 205 8.43 8.80 -30.97
N VAL A 206 7.10 8.91 -31.05
CA VAL A 206 6.25 7.89 -31.68
C VAL A 206 6.04 8.12 -33.17
N ARG A 207 6.50 9.26 -33.73
CA ARG A 207 6.24 9.68 -35.10
C ARG A 207 6.61 8.61 -36.12
N ARG A 208 7.80 8.04 -36.05
CA ARG A 208 8.25 6.99 -36.99
C ARG A 208 7.37 5.74 -36.94
N ALA A 209 6.94 5.34 -35.75
CA ALA A 209 6.04 4.20 -35.59
C ALA A 209 4.65 4.49 -36.18
N ALA A 210 4.14 5.70 -35.98
CA ALA A 210 2.87 6.15 -36.58
C ALA A 210 2.96 6.22 -38.11
N GLU A 211 4.03 6.81 -38.66
CA GLU A 211 4.27 6.89 -40.11
C GLU A 211 4.36 5.49 -40.76
N SER A 212 5.06 4.54 -40.12
CA SER A 212 5.20 3.17 -40.63
C SER A 212 3.86 2.40 -40.68
N LYS A 213 2.88 2.80 -39.87
CA LYS A 213 1.53 2.27 -39.84
C LYS A 213 0.51 3.16 -40.58
N GLU A 214 0.96 4.22 -41.22
CA GLU A 214 0.07 5.21 -41.90
C GLU A 214 -0.98 5.78 -40.93
N ILE A 215 -0.66 5.90 -39.64
CA ILE A 215 -1.55 6.45 -38.62
C ILE A 215 -1.53 7.98 -38.69
N ASN A 216 -2.71 8.57 -38.76
CA ASN A 216 -2.89 10.02 -38.71
C ASN A 216 -2.73 10.52 -37.27
N LEU A 217 -1.52 11.00 -36.94
CA LEU A 217 -1.22 11.59 -35.66
C LEU A 217 -1.50 13.09 -35.69
N SER A 218 -2.43 13.58 -34.85
CA SER A 218 -2.79 15.00 -34.79
C SER A 218 -2.72 15.54 -33.36
N ILE A 219 -2.20 16.75 -33.24
CA ILE A 219 -2.16 17.49 -31.97
C ILE A 219 -3.02 18.73 -32.15
N GLN A 220 -4.04 18.88 -31.31
CA GLN A 220 -4.88 20.06 -31.27
C GLN A 220 -4.34 21.01 -30.20
N PRO A 221 -3.74 22.14 -30.59
CA PRO A 221 -3.20 23.09 -29.62
C PRO A 221 -4.32 23.70 -28.77
N PRO A 222 -4.08 24.04 -27.51
CA PRO A 222 -5.05 24.73 -26.68
C PRO A 222 -5.21 26.18 -27.13
N SER A 223 -6.32 26.82 -26.76
CA SER A 223 -6.57 28.24 -27.09
C SER A 223 -5.60 29.20 -26.39
N LYS A 224 -4.97 28.78 -25.29
CA LYS A 224 -3.96 29.53 -24.51
C LYS A 224 -2.93 28.56 -23.98
N PRO A 225 -1.65 28.99 -23.84
CA PRO A 225 -0.61 28.17 -23.24
C PRO A 225 -1.02 27.66 -21.86
N ILE A 226 -0.72 26.40 -21.58
CA ILE A 226 -1.08 25.73 -20.31
C ILE A 226 0.20 25.39 -19.57
N ALA A 227 0.38 25.99 -18.39
CA ALA A 227 1.48 25.69 -17.49
C ALA A 227 1.05 24.75 -16.37
N VAL A 228 1.85 23.74 -16.10
CA VAL A 228 1.67 22.76 -15.02
C VAL A 228 2.91 22.67 -14.15
N CYS A 229 2.72 22.30 -12.88
CA CYS A 229 3.83 22.02 -11.97
C CYS A 229 4.14 20.52 -12.01
N CYS A 230 5.17 20.14 -12.77
CA CYS A 230 5.52 18.73 -12.98
C CYS A 230 7.03 18.55 -13.18
N ASP A 231 7.52 17.30 -13.06
CA ASP A 231 8.84 16.92 -13.54
C ASP A 231 8.76 16.67 -15.05
N PRO A 232 9.39 17.53 -15.89
CA PRO A 232 9.21 17.44 -17.34
C PRO A 232 9.62 16.10 -17.93
N LYS A 233 10.77 15.58 -17.50
CA LYS A 233 11.33 14.34 -18.02
C LYS A 233 10.41 13.15 -17.74
N TRP A 234 9.94 13.04 -16.52
CA TRP A 234 9.07 11.94 -16.14
C TRP A 234 7.65 12.10 -16.70
N THR A 235 7.16 13.33 -16.80
CA THR A 235 5.85 13.58 -17.40
C THR A 235 5.85 13.29 -18.91
N GLU A 236 6.93 13.68 -19.62
CA GLU A 236 7.13 13.31 -21.03
C GLU A 236 7.15 11.78 -21.20
N GLU A 237 7.87 11.05 -20.35
CA GLU A 237 7.89 9.58 -20.34
C GLU A 237 6.48 9.00 -20.12
N ALA A 238 5.69 9.59 -19.21
CA ALA A 238 4.32 9.13 -18.96
C ALA A 238 3.41 9.37 -20.17
N ILE A 239 3.49 10.54 -20.81
CA ILE A 239 2.75 10.85 -22.04
C ILE A 239 3.18 9.91 -23.16
N PHE A 240 4.49 9.72 -23.34
CA PHE A 240 5.04 8.80 -24.34
C PHE A 240 4.49 7.38 -24.17
N ASN A 241 4.49 6.81 -22.96
CA ASN A 241 3.99 5.46 -22.72
C ASN A 241 2.51 5.29 -23.07
N VAL A 242 1.69 6.30 -22.82
CA VAL A 242 0.27 6.27 -23.21
C VAL A 242 0.13 6.42 -24.73
N LEU A 243 0.90 7.33 -25.34
CA LEU A 243 0.85 7.60 -26.77
C LEU A 243 1.41 6.44 -27.60
N ASP A 244 2.47 5.80 -27.14
CA ASP A 244 3.03 4.59 -27.76
C ASP A 244 2.01 3.45 -27.77
N ASN A 245 1.24 3.28 -26.69
CA ASN A 245 0.13 2.34 -26.67
C ASN A 245 -0.96 2.72 -27.67
N ALA A 246 -1.34 3.99 -27.77
CA ALA A 246 -2.34 4.44 -28.76
C ALA A 246 -1.89 4.08 -30.18
N VAL A 247 -0.63 4.34 -30.53
CA VAL A 247 -0.08 3.99 -31.86
C VAL A 247 0.02 2.47 -32.05
N LYS A 248 0.41 1.73 -31.02
CA LYS A 248 0.54 0.25 -31.09
C LYS A 248 -0.80 -0.44 -31.36
N TYR A 249 -1.84 -0.01 -30.68
CA TYR A 249 -3.15 -0.67 -30.74
C TYR A 249 -4.11 -0.08 -31.78
N THR A 250 -3.71 0.97 -32.47
CA THR A 250 -4.43 1.47 -33.64
C THR A 250 -4.03 0.69 -34.88
N PRO A 251 -5.02 0.19 -35.69
CA PRO A 251 -4.77 -0.42 -36.98
C PRO A 251 -4.13 0.56 -37.97
N GLN A 252 -3.52 0.01 -39.03
CA GLN A 252 -3.01 0.80 -40.15
C GLN A 252 -4.09 1.74 -40.73
N GLY A 253 -3.72 2.99 -41.01
CA GLY A 253 -4.62 4.01 -41.53
C GLY A 253 -5.55 4.64 -40.48
N GLY A 254 -5.45 4.26 -39.21
CA GLY A 254 -6.27 4.81 -38.13
C GLY A 254 -5.81 6.21 -37.67
N TRP A 255 -6.43 6.69 -36.60
CA TRP A 255 -6.23 8.03 -36.08
C TRP A 255 -5.80 8.00 -34.60
N VAL A 256 -4.86 8.87 -34.25
CA VAL A 256 -4.48 9.17 -32.86
C VAL A 256 -4.49 10.69 -32.70
N THR A 257 -5.31 11.19 -31.77
CA THR A 257 -5.50 12.62 -31.56
C THR A 257 -5.16 12.99 -30.13
N LEU A 258 -4.34 14.01 -29.97
CA LEU A 258 -4.03 14.62 -28.66
C LEU A 258 -4.78 15.95 -28.55
N THR A 259 -5.50 16.14 -27.43
CA THR A 259 -6.18 17.39 -27.10
C THR A 259 -5.80 17.85 -25.70
N LEU A 260 -5.68 19.16 -25.53
CA LEU A 260 -5.29 19.80 -24.29
C LEU A 260 -6.43 20.67 -23.77
N GLU A 261 -6.84 20.47 -22.54
CA GLU A 261 -7.89 21.22 -21.88
C GLU A 261 -7.44 21.77 -20.55
N SER A 262 -7.70 23.07 -20.31
CA SER A 262 -7.36 23.75 -19.06
C SER A 262 -8.60 23.90 -18.19
N TYR A 263 -8.50 23.44 -16.95
CA TYR A 263 -9.45 23.68 -15.86
C TYR A 263 -8.84 24.59 -14.80
N GLU A 264 -9.59 24.98 -13.78
CA GLU A 264 -9.08 25.87 -12.73
C GLU A 264 -7.87 25.30 -11.99
N THR A 265 -7.91 24.01 -11.62
CA THR A 265 -6.90 23.35 -10.78
C THR A 265 -6.06 22.32 -11.52
N TYR A 266 -6.53 21.84 -12.69
CA TYR A 266 -5.88 20.79 -13.45
C TYR A 266 -5.83 21.11 -14.95
N CYS A 267 -4.79 20.59 -15.60
CA CYS A 267 -4.75 20.41 -17.03
C CYS A 267 -5.10 18.97 -17.36
N ARG A 268 -5.89 18.77 -18.42
CA ARG A 268 -6.21 17.45 -18.97
C ARG A 268 -5.58 17.29 -20.34
N ILE A 269 -4.80 16.22 -20.49
CA ILE A 269 -4.23 15.79 -21.77
C ILE A 269 -5.02 14.56 -22.17
N ASN A 270 -5.80 14.64 -23.25
CA ASN A 270 -6.50 13.49 -23.80
C ASN A 270 -5.70 12.92 -24.96
N ILE A 271 -5.51 11.62 -24.96
CA ILE A 271 -4.92 10.82 -26.02
C ILE A 271 -6.01 9.87 -26.48
N SER A 272 -6.59 10.13 -27.65
CA SER A 272 -7.70 9.35 -28.22
C SER A 272 -7.21 8.58 -29.44
N ASP A 273 -7.51 7.30 -29.50
CA ASP A 273 -7.18 6.41 -30.61
C ASP A 273 -8.45 5.78 -31.21
N THR A 274 -8.35 5.35 -32.46
CA THR A 274 -9.38 4.56 -33.16
C THR A 274 -8.98 3.08 -33.22
N GLY A 275 -8.39 2.58 -32.14
CA GLY A 275 -7.89 1.22 -32.02
C GLY A 275 -8.98 0.18 -31.69
N TYR A 276 -8.54 -0.99 -31.25
CA TYR A 276 -9.42 -2.12 -30.95
C TYR A 276 -10.34 -1.89 -29.73
N GLY A 277 -10.13 -0.82 -28.98
CA GLY A 277 -10.81 -0.58 -27.70
C GLY A 277 -10.39 -1.54 -26.60
N ILE A 278 -10.92 -1.30 -25.41
CA ILE A 278 -10.62 -2.05 -24.19
C ILE A 278 -11.95 -2.51 -23.59
N PRO A 279 -12.17 -3.82 -23.42
CA PRO A 279 -13.35 -4.34 -22.74
C PRO A 279 -13.49 -3.75 -21.32
N PRO A 280 -14.70 -3.43 -20.85
CA PRO A 280 -14.92 -2.81 -19.53
C PRO A 280 -14.30 -3.60 -18.37
N GLU A 281 -14.30 -4.93 -18.44
CA GLU A 281 -13.70 -5.82 -17.45
C GLU A 281 -12.16 -5.81 -17.45
N GLU A 282 -11.54 -5.32 -18.51
CA GLU A 282 -10.09 -5.19 -18.64
C GLU A 282 -9.57 -3.81 -18.18
N ILE A 283 -10.40 -2.76 -18.20
CA ILE A 283 -10.01 -1.40 -17.83
C ILE A 283 -9.33 -1.31 -16.45
N PRO A 284 -9.81 -1.98 -15.38
CA PRO A 284 -9.11 -1.97 -14.10
C PRO A 284 -7.76 -2.69 -14.12
N LYS A 285 -7.55 -3.60 -15.07
CA LYS A 285 -6.37 -4.48 -15.16
C LYS A 285 -5.24 -3.90 -16.01
N ILE A 286 -5.54 -3.01 -16.98
CA ILE A 286 -4.52 -2.48 -17.90
C ILE A 286 -3.38 -1.72 -17.21
N PHE A 287 -3.57 -1.30 -15.96
CA PHE A 287 -2.56 -0.65 -15.13
C PHE A 287 -1.81 -1.64 -14.22
N GLN A 288 -2.12 -2.94 -14.29
CA GLN A 288 -1.34 -3.97 -13.62
C GLN A 288 -0.07 -4.27 -14.42
N ARG A 289 1.02 -4.55 -13.74
CA ARG A 289 2.29 -4.91 -14.38
C ARG A 289 2.12 -6.17 -15.21
N PHE A 290 2.74 -6.18 -16.40
CA PHE A 290 2.73 -7.29 -17.34
C PHE A 290 1.34 -7.71 -17.86
N TYR A 291 0.30 -6.97 -17.49
CA TYR A 291 -1.02 -7.26 -18.02
C TYR A 291 -1.11 -6.89 -19.50
N ARG A 292 -1.73 -7.77 -20.29
CA ARG A 292 -2.02 -7.58 -21.71
C ARG A 292 -3.41 -8.13 -22.00
N GLY A 293 -4.22 -7.34 -22.65
CA GLY A 293 -5.59 -7.77 -23.05
C GLY A 293 -5.56 -9.01 -23.93
N GLN A 294 -6.57 -9.87 -23.78
CA GLN A 294 -6.64 -11.13 -24.51
C GLN A 294 -6.76 -10.91 -26.03
N SER A 295 -7.47 -9.89 -26.46
CA SER A 295 -7.70 -9.55 -27.87
C SER A 295 -6.46 -9.01 -28.60
N VAL A 296 -5.44 -8.56 -27.86
CA VAL A 296 -4.26 -7.86 -28.43
C VAL A 296 -2.94 -8.57 -28.11
N GLN A 297 -2.98 -9.85 -27.79
CA GLN A 297 -1.76 -10.64 -27.50
C GLN A 297 -0.76 -10.70 -28.66
N ALA A 298 -1.24 -10.57 -29.89
CA ALA A 298 -0.40 -10.55 -31.10
C ALA A 298 0.41 -9.25 -31.26
N VAL A 299 -0.02 -8.15 -30.63
CA VAL A 299 0.70 -6.87 -30.69
C VAL A 299 1.89 -6.89 -29.74
N GLU A 300 3.08 -6.54 -30.17
CA GLU A 300 4.28 -6.54 -29.32
C GLU A 300 4.16 -5.57 -28.14
N GLY A 301 4.57 -6.05 -26.94
CA GLY A 301 4.55 -5.22 -25.73
C GLY A 301 4.87 -6.02 -24.48
N VAL A 302 5.33 -5.35 -23.43
CA VAL A 302 5.73 -5.96 -22.15
C VAL A 302 4.67 -5.75 -21.06
N GLY A 303 3.78 -4.77 -21.21
CA GLY A 303 2.76 -4.45 -20.21
C GLY A 303 3.30 -3.65 -19.01
N LEU A 304 4.36 -2.86 -19.21
CA LEU A 304 4.95 -2.01 -18.16
C LEU A 304 4.72 -0.51 -18.39
N GLY A 305 4.40 -0.07 -19.62
CA GLY A 305 4.27 1.35 -19.95
C GLY A 305 3.14 2.05 -19.19
N LEU A 306 1.92 1.49 -19.20
CA LEU A 306 0.77 2.09 -18.47
C LEU A 306 0.96 2.08 -16.95
N PRO A 307 1.44 1.02 -16.28
CA PRO A 307 1.81 1.06 -14.87
C PRO A 307 2.81 2.17 -14.54
N LEU A 308 3.85 2.33 -15.37
CA LEU A 308 4.86 3.39 -15.20
C LEU A 308 4.23 4.78 -15.36
N ALA A 309 3.45 5.01 -16.42
CA ALA A 309 2.76 6.27 -16.65
C ALA A 309 1.84 6.64 -15.48
N ARG A 310 1.04 5.68 -15.00
CA ARG A 310 0.16 5.89 -13.84
C ARG A 310 0.95 6.25 -12.58
N LYS A 311 2.04 5.55 -12.29
CA LYS A 311 2.87 5.81 -11.13
C LYS A 311 3.50 7.20 -11.17
N VAL A 312 4.07 7.59 -12.30
CA VAL A 312 4.66 8.93 -12.51
C VAL A 312 3.63 10.04 -12.29
N VAL A 313 2.44 9.89 -12.86
CA VAL A 313 1.37 10.89 -12.73
C VAL A 313 0.86 10.97 -11.28
N GLN A 314 0.70 9.83 -10.60
CA GLN A 314 0.27 9.79 -9.20
C GLN A 314 1.29 10.41 -8.24
N GLU A 315 2.58 10.18 -8.44
CA GLU A 315 3.64 10.80 -7.62
C GLU A 315 3.67 12.33 -7.74
N GLN A 316 3.05 12.88 -8.79
CA GLN A 316 2.90 14.33 -9.01
C GLN A 316 1.52 14.86 -8.59
N GLY A 317 0.72 14.04 -7.89
CA GLY A 317 -0.62 14.43 -7.43
C GLY A 317 -1.67 14.48 -8.54
N GLY A 318 -1.38 13.89 -9.70
CA GLY A 318 -2.30 13.72 -10.81
C GLY A 318 -2.95 12.35 -10.85
N TRP A 319 -3.73 12.09 -11.90
CA TRP A 319 -4.33 10.76 -12.16
C TRP A 319 -4.56 10.53 -13.64
N ILE A 320 -4.77 9.27 -14.02
CA ILE A 320 -5.13 8.86 -15.39
C ILE A 320 -6.53 8.24 -15.37
N LYS A 321 -7.42 8.71 -16.26
CA LYS A 321 -8.74 8.16 -16.51
C LYS A 321 -8.78 7.53 -17.90
N VAL A 322 -9.51 6.43 -18.05
CA VAL A 322 -9.69 5.73 -19.31
C VAL A 322 -11.18 5.64 -19.62
N SER A 323 -11.52 5.93 -20.85
CA SER A 323 -12.84 5.69 -21.46
C SER A 323 -12.59 4.94 -22.75
N SER A 324 -13.25 3.82 -22.96
CA SER A 324 -13.05 3.00 -24.14
C SER A 324 -14.33 2.30 -24.53
N ASP A 325 -14.50 2.15 -25.85
CA ASP A 325 -15.54 1.35 -26.46
C ASP A 325 -14.95 0.53 -27.63
N HIS A 326 -15.80 -0.10 -28.42
CA HIS A 326 -15.38 -0.89 -29.59
C HIS A 326 -14.86 -0.04 -30.77
N LYS A 327 -14.86 1.29 -30.67
CA LYS A 327 -14.39 2.21 -31.74
C LYS A 327 -13.04 2.84 -31.38
N GLY A 328 -12.51 2.55 -30.17
CA GLY A 328 -11.22 3.06 -29.71
C GLY A 328 -11.18 3.38 -28.23
N SER A 329 -10.11 4.04 -27.82
CA SER A 329 -9.88 4.39 -26.42
C SER A 329 -9.49 5.85 -26.28
N THR A 330 -9.82 6.43 -25.14
CA THR A 330 -9.34 7.76 -24.74
C THR A 330 -8.72 7.67 -23.36
N PHE A 331 -7.44 7.96 -23.30
CA PHE A 331 -6.70 8.12 -22.05
C PHE A 331 -6.60 9.60 -21.70
N SER A 332 -7.09 9.97 -20.55
CA SER A 332 -7.05 11.35 -20.02
C SER A 332 -6.06 11.42 -18.86
N ILE A 333 -4.96 12.14 -19.05
CA ILE A 333 -3.95 12.42 -18.02
C ILE A 333 -4.29 13.75 -17.39
N PHE A 334 -4.43 13.78 -16.07
CA PHE A 334 -4.70 14.98 -15.29
C PHE A 334 -3.46 15.37 -14.51
N LEU A 335 -2.96 16.59 -14.75
CA LEU A 335 -1.81 17.17 -14.06
C LEU A 335 -2.24 18.42 -13.31
N ARG A 336 -1.64 18.65 -12.13
CA ARG A 336 -1.93 19.83 -11.34
C ARG A 336 -1.41 21.08 -12.06
N ARG A 337 -2.29 22.06 -12.20
CA ARG A 337 -1.94 23.37 -12.78
C ARG A 337 -1.10 24.18 -11.78
N SER A 338 -0.19 24.99 -12.31
CA SER A 338 0.65 25.92 -11.52
C SER A 338 -0.14 27.15 -11.08
#